data_50e5ffb2eb061ca27da940767fcc80f8
#
_entry.id   50e5ffb2eb061ca27da940767fcc80f8
#
_cell.length_a   1.000
_cell.length_b   1.000
_cell.length_c   1.000
_cell.angle_alpha   90.00
_cell.angle_beta   90.00
_cell.angle_gamma   90.00
#
_symmetry.space_group_name_H-M   'P 1'
#
loop_
_entity.id
_entity.type
_entity.pdbx_description
1 polymer ?
#
loop_
_entity_poly.entity_id
_entity_poly.type
_entity_poly.pdbx_seq_one_letter_code
_entity_poly.pdbx_strand_id
1 'polypeptide(L)'
;MNIPNLYINTIFFVSLLQGITLQSIFDSSGSGNGYDKYVVLEHGMIYTGEVGVYEGNVFIEGNGAIVDLNEGLGIWVYAEEDYPANLDIEYVTIINGGYNGLTFNGLSTGNISNCNFIQNTYGIQIMDDVNITINNCNFVENSQYGIAIRGTTASFEISYSNCWENSIECGGYNENC
;
A
#
# COMPACT_ATOMS: atom_id res chain seq x y z
N MET A 1 50.66 -40.24 -24.14
CA MET A 1 50.24 -39.74 -22.81
C MET A 1 49.00 -38.91 -23.05
N ASN A 2 47.80 -39.51 -22.86
CA ASN A 2 46.53 -38.88 -23.15
C ASN A 2 46.04 -38.14 -21.87
N ILE A 3 45.87 -36.84 -21.95
CA ILE A 3 45.28 -36.03 -20.89
C ILE A 3 43.75 -36.08 -21.10
N PRO A 4 42.97 -36.59 -20.13
CA PRO A 4 41.51 -36.56 -20.27
C PRO A 4 41.00 -35.13 -20.10
N ASN A 5 40.14 -34.69 -21.02
CA ASN A 5 39.41 -33.45 -20.97
C ASN A 5 38.47 -33.47 -19.75
N LEU A 6 38.82 -32.68 -18.75
CA LEU A 6 37.95 -32.41 -17.60
C LEU A 6 36.90 -31.40 -18.02
N TYR A 7 35.69 -31.86 -18.35
CA TYR A 7 34.54 -30.95 -18.51
C TYR A 7 34.10 -30.48 -17.12
N ILE A 8 34.45 -29.24 -16.79
CA ILE A 8 33.88 -28.55 -15.62
C ILE A 8 32.48 -28.08 -16.03
N ASN A 9 31.46 -28.83 -15.63
CA ASN A 9 30.09 -28.35 -15.68
C ASN A 9 29.90 -27.28 -14.59
N THR A 10 30.06 -26.02 -14.96
CA THR A 10 29.68 -24.91 -14.11
C THR A 10 28.13 -24.80 -14.14
N ILE A 11 27.49 -25.38 -13.15
CA ILE A 11 26.06 -25.20 -12.95
C ILE A 11 25.88 -23.78 -12.39
N PHE A 12 25.42 -22.86 -13.23
CA PHE A 12 24.93 -21.57 -12.79
C PHE A 12 23.59 -21.80 -12.06
N PHE A 13 23.61 -21.79 -10.74
CA PHE A 13 22.42 -21.54 -9.96
C PHE A 13 22.03 -20.07 -10.16
N VAL A 14 21.13 -19.81 -11.09
CA VAL A 14 20.35 -18.59 -11.09
C VAL A 14 19.32 -18.77 -9.96
N SER A 15 19.65 -18.33 -8.76
CA SER A 15 18.64 -18.10 -7.75
C SER A 15 17.77 -16.97 -8.30
N LEU A 16 16.58 -17.29 -8.78
CA LEU A 16 15.51 -16.31 -8.91
C LEU A 16 15.30 -15.78 -7.49
N LEU A 17 15.84 -14.60 -7.21
CA LEU A 17 15.36 -13.79 -6.11
C LEU A 17 13.91 -13.43 -6.45
N GLN A 18 12.98 -14.28 -6.08
CA GLN A 18 11.58 -13.87 -6.01
C GLN A 18 11.52 -12.84 -4.88
N GLY A 19 11.22 -11.59 -5.24
CA GLY A 19 10.99 -10.55 -4.25
C GLY A 19 9.94 -11.02 -3.24
N ILE A 20 10.10 -10.67 -1.99
CA ILE A 20 9.12 -10.98 -0.94
C ILE A 20 7.85 -10.22 -1.30
N THR A 21 6.72 -10.93 -1.43
CA THR A 21 5.45 -10.27 -1.75
C THR A 21 4.80 -9.73 -0.48
N LEU A 22 4.12 -8.58 -0.60
CA LEU A 22 3.33 -8.02 0.50
C LEU A 22 2.29 -9.03 0.98
N GLN A 23 1.63 -9.74 0.06
CA GLN A 23 0.65 -10.78 0.37
C GLN A 23 1.24 -11.89 1.23
N SER A 24 2.48 -12.35 0.94
CA SER A 24 3.10 -13.44 1.72
C SER A 24 3.39 -13.03 3.16
N ILE A 25 3.81 -11.79 3.38
CA ILE A 25 4.01 -11.27 4.74
C ILE A 25 2.66 -11.08 5.42
N PHE A 26 1.68 -10.52 4.72
CA PHE A 26 0.33 -10.35 5.23
C PHE A 26 -0.29 -11.68 5.69
N ASP A 27 -0.20 -12.73 4.88
CA ASP A 27 -0.74 -14.06 5.20
C ASP A 27 -0.03 -14.72 6.40
N SER A 28 1.27 -14.52 6.52
CA SER A 28 2.08 -15.09 7.61
C SER A 28 1.98 -14.30 8.92
N SER A 29 1.47 -13.08 8.90
CA SER A 29 1.32 -12.23 10.08
C SER A 29 0.12 -12.68 10.93
N GLY A 30 0.29 -12.64 12.24
CA GLY A 30 -0.75 -12.94 13.22
C GLY A 30 -1.28 -11.69 13.93
N SER A 31 -2.08 -11.89 14.96
CA SER A 31 -2.57 -10.82 15.83
C SER A 31 -1.44 -10.24 16.69
N GLY A 32 -1.53 -8.95 16.97
CA GLY A 32 -0.57 -8.25 17.83
C GLY A 32 -1.01 -6.83 18.16
N ASN A 33 -0.57 -6.32 19.29
CA ASN A 33 -0.80 -4.93 19.72
C ASN A 33 -2.27 -4.47 19.70
N GLY A 34 -3.23 -5.40 19.85
CA GLY A 34 -4.66 -5.10 19.81
C GLY A 34 -5.29 -5.18 18.42
N TYR A 35 -4.53 -5.51 17.39
CA TYR A 35 -5.01 -5.76 16.04
C TYR A 35 -5.21 -7.25 15.78
N ASP A 36 -6.18 -7.58 14.95
CA ASP A 36 -6.43 -8.95 14.50
C ASP A 36 -5.28 -9.46 13.62
N LYS A 37 -4.67 -8.53 12.88
CA LYS A 37 -3.48 -8.77 12.08
C LYS A 37 -2.48 -7.61 12.23
N TYR A 38 -1.27 -7.93 12.66
CA TYR A 38 -0.18 -6.98 12.86
C TYR A 38 0.99 -7.33 11.93
N VAL A 39 1.14 -6.55 10.86
CA VAL A 39 2.13 -6.76 9.81
C VAL A 39 3.32 -5.85 10.05
N VAL A 40 4.51 -6.42 10.19
CA VAL A 40 5.75 -5.65 10.36
C VAL A 40 6.62 -5.84 9.13
N LEU A 41 6.89 -4.76 8.43
CA LEU A 41 7.81 -4.75 7.30
C LEU A 41 9.23 -4.45 7.77
N GLU A 42 10.22 -5.02 7.13
CA GLU A 42 11.62 -4.82 7.49
C GLU A 42 12.16 -3.52 6.86
N HIS A 43 12.92 -2.76 7.64
CA HIS A 43 13.52 -1.51 7.19
C HIS A 43 14.37 -1.69 5.92
N GLY A 44 14.13 -0.84 4.92
CA GLY A 44 14.90 -0.80 3.68
C GLY A 44 14.62 -1.95 2.70
N MET A 45 13.64 -2.82 3.02
CA MET A 45 13.20 -3.88 2.10
C MET A 45 12.21 -3.35 1.08
N ILE A 46 12.15 -4.02 -0.06
CA ILE A 46 11.14 -3.81 -1.10
C ILE A 46 10.23 -5.03 -1.14
N TYR A 47 8.95 -4.80 -0.90
CA TYR A 47 7.89 -5.80 -1.02
C TYR A 47 7.13 -5.56 -2.32
N THR A 48 6.74 -6.62 -3.02
CA THR A 48 6.04 -6.49 -4.29
C THR A 48 4.58 -6.93 -4.19
N GLY A 49 3.74 -6.36 -5.04
CA GLY A 49 2.34 -6.76 -5.17
C GLY A 49 1.40 -6.10 -4.17
N GLU A 50 0.17 -6.49 -4.22
CA GLU A 50 -0.99 -5.90 -3.58
C GLU A 50 -1.53 -6.76 -2.43
N VAL A 51 -2.44 -6.20 -1.63
CA VAL A 51 -3.18 -6.91 -0.58
C VAL A 51 -4.56 -6.29 -0.39
N GLY A 52 -5.55 -7.13 -0.04
CA GLY A 52 -6.89 -6.71 0.32
C GLY A 52 -7.20 -6.94 1.81
N VAL A 53 -7.83 -5.96 2.44
CA VAL A 53 -8.36 -6.03 3.81
C VAL A 53 -9.90 -5.96 3.71
N TYR A 54 -10.56 -7.06 4.00
CA TYR A 54 -12.01 -7.21 3.85
C TYR A 54 -12.74 -7.47 5.17
N GLU A 55 -11.99 -7.65 6.24
CA GLU A 55 -12.52 -7.82 7.60
C GLU A 55 -11.43 -7.59 8.64
N GLY A 56 -11.85 -7.23 9.85
CA GLY A 56 -10.99 -7.12 11.03
C GLY A 56 -10.15 -5.85 11.10
N ASN A 57 -9.41 -5.77 12.16
CA ASN A 57 -8.49 -4.67 12.47
C ASN A 57 -7.08 -5.04 12.02
N VAL A 58 -6.56 -4.33 11.06
CA VAL A 58 -5.22 -4.57 10.49
C VAL A 58 -4.31 -3.38 10.75
N PHE A 59 -3.07 -3.65 11.15
CA PHE A 59 -2.00 -2.68 11.22
C PHE A 59 -0.83 -3.08 10.33
N ILE A 60 -0.31 -2.14 9.55
CA ILE A 60 0.91 -2.30 8.77
C ILE A 60 1.96 -1.30 9.29
N GLU A 61 2.95 -1.82 10.00
CA GLU A 61 4.14 -1.09 10.42
C GLU A 61 5.19 -1.16 9.32
N GLY A 62 5.34 -0.06 8.57
CA GLY A 62 6.18 -0.02 7.37
C GLY A 62 7.68 0.07 7.64
N ASN A 63 8.10 0.68 8.76
CA ASN A 63 9.51 0.86 9.14
C ASN A 63 10.42 1.46 8.05
N GLY A 64 9.84 2.25 7.12
CA GLY A 64 10.58 2.80 5.98
C GLY A 64 10.80 1.81 4.83
N ALA A 65 10.06 0.72 4.78
CA ALA A 65 10.03 -0.19 3.64
C ALA A 65 9.32 0.45 2.43
N ILE A 66 9.57 -0.14 1.27
CA ILE A 66 8.90 0.20 0.02
C ILE A 66 7.95 -0.95 -0.35
N VAL A 67 6.73 -0.60 -0.73
CA VAL A 67 5.77 -1.50 -1.39
C VAL A 67 5.68 -1.09 -2.85
N ASP A 68 6.26 -1.89 -3.73
CA ASP A 68 6.19 -1.73 -5.18
C ASP A 68 5.00 -2.55 -5.71
N LEU A 69 3.95 -1.87 -6.11
CA LEU A 69 2.72 -2.49 -6.58
C LEU A 69 2.86 -3.10 -7.98
N ASN A 70 3.97 -2.80 -8.68
CA ASN A 70 4.29 -3.38 -9.99
C ASN A 70 3.11 -3.30 -10.99
N GLU A 71 2.52 -2.11 -11.12
CA GLU A 71 1.35 -1.82 -11.96
C GLU A 71 0.05 -2.53 -11.52
N GLY A 72 0.01 -3.12 -10.32
CA GLY A 72 -1.18 -3.74 -9.74
C GLY A 72 -2.26 -2.75 -9.33
N LEU A 73 -3.36 -3.29 -8.80
CA LEU A 73 -4.55 -2.50 -8.43
C LEU A 73 -4.39 -1.68 -7.15
N GLY A 74 -3.39 -2.01 -6.31
CA GLY A 74 -3.11 -1.32 -5.06
C GLY A 74 -3.53 -2.08 -3.80
N ILE A 75 -3.38 -1.43 -2.66
CA ILE A 75 -3.89 -1.94 -1.40
C ILE A 75 -5.36 -1.54 -1.27
N TRP A 76 -6.24 -2.49 -0.98
CA TRP A 76 -7.67 -2.28 -0.86
C TRP A 76 -8.17 -2.54 0.55
N VAL A 77 -8.99 -1.62 1.06
CA VAL A 77 -9.75 -1.78 2.30
C VAL A 77 -11.22 -1.64 1.95
N TYR A 78 -12.01 -2.68 2.20
CA TYR A 78 -13.43 -2.69 1.92
C TYR A 78 -14.19 -3.24 3.11
N ALA A 79 -15.19 -2.51 3.57
CA ALA A 79 -16.04 -2.93 4.68
C ALA A 79 -17.52 -2.83 4.35
N GLU A 80 -18.29 -3.76 4.89
CA GLU A 80 -19.75 -3.75 4.95
C GLU A 80 -20.21 -3.75 6.40
N GLU A 81 -21.51 -3.58 6.65
CA GLU A 81 -22.06 -3.50 8.01
C GLU A 81 -21.77 -4.77 8.82
N ASP A 82 -21.86 -5.94 8.18
CA ASP A 82 -21.62 -7.23 8.84
C ASP A 82 -20.12 -7.64 8.85
N TYR A 83 -19.29 -6.98 8.05
CA TYR A 83 -17.87 -7.26 7.87
C TYR A 83 -17.06 -5.97 8.00
N PRO A 84 -16.91 -5.45 9.23
CA PRO A 84 -16.11 -4.24 9.45
C PRO A 84 -14.63 -4.49 9.14
N ALA A 85 -14.02 -3.56 8.43
CA ALA A 85 -12.60 -3.59 8.12
C ALA A 85 -11.93 -2.25 8.45
N ASN A 86 -10.80 -2.31 9.11
CA ASN A 86 -9.94 -1.17 9.42
C ASN A 86 -8.52 -1.45 8.98
N LEU A 87 -7.87 -0.43 8.40
CA LEU A 87 -6.43 -0.47 8.16
C LEU A 87 -5.77 0.78 8.74
N ASP A 88 -4.90 0.56 9.72
CA ASP A 88 -3.93 1.55 10.15
C ASP A 88 -2.57 1.22 9.49
N ILE A 89 -1.94 2.22 8.88
CA ILE A 89 -0.69 2.04 8.14
C ILE A 89 0.26 3.21 8.38
N GLU A 90 1.51 2.90 8.68
CA GLU A 90 2.50 3.94 8.93
C GLU A 90 3.90 3.61 8.39
N TYR A 91 4.68 4.67 8.14
CA TYR A 91 6.10 4.61 7.75
C TYR A 91 6.39 3.70 6.54
N VAL A 92 5.53 3.73 5.51
CA VAL A 92 5.71 2.99 4.27
C VAL A 92 5.72 3.93 3.05
N THR A 93 6.49 3.56 2.04
CA THR A 93 6.43 4.19 0.73
C THR A 93 5.75 3.22 -0.26
N ILE A 94 4.65 3.65 -0.87
CA ILE A 94 3.85 2.86 -1.82
C ILE A 94 4.04 3.45 -3.21
N ILE A 95 4.52 2.63 -4.14
CA ILE A 95 4.90 3.06 -5.49
C ILE A 95 4.30 2.20 -6.60
N ASN A 96 4.25 2.79 -7.81
CA ASN A 96 3.96 2.08 -9.06
C ASN A 96 2.61 1.36 -9.08
N GLY A 97 1.57 1.92 -8.45
CA GLY A 97 0.21 1.40 -8.58
C GLY A 97 -0.38 1.75 -9.94
N GLY A 98 -0.68 0.74 -10.75
CA GLY A 98 -1.32 0.91 -12.05
C GLY A 98 -2.73 1.50 -11.94
N TYR A 99 -3.35 1.35 -10.77
CA TYR A 99 -4.62 1.99 -10.44
C TYR A 99 -4.51 2.83 -9.16
N ASN A 100 -4.42 2.23 -7.98
CA ASN A 100 -4.31 2.98 -6.72
C ASN A 100 -3.01 2.63 -5.98
N GLY A 101 -2.49 3.56 -5.16
CA GLY A 101 -1.61 3.21 -4.06
C GLY A 101 -2.40 2.54 -2.94
N LEU A 102 -3.45 3.21 -2.46
CA LEU A 102 -4.32 2.73 -1.39
C LEU A 102 -5.77 3.15 -1.66
N THR A 103 -6.73 2.26 -1.40
CA THR A 103 -8.15 2.54 -1.53
C THR A 103 -8.89 2.19 -0.25
N PHE A 104 -9.73 3.10 0.22
CA PHE A 104 -10.76 2.84 1.22
C PHE A 104 -12.13 2.90 0.57
N ASN A 105 -12.98 1.92 0.86
CA ASN A 105 -14.29 1.78 0.23
C ASN A 105 -15.33 1.19 1.20
N GLY A 106 -16.61 1.45 0.95
CA GLY A 106 -17.72 1.03 1.79
C GLY A 106 -17.72 1.73 3.15
N LEU A 107 -17.87 0.98 4.23
CA LEU A 107 -17.85 1.47 5.61
C LEU A 107 -16.47 1.36 6.27
N SER A 108 -15.40 1.25 5.48
CA SER A 108 -14.06 1.04 6.00
C SER A 108 -13.51 2.24 6.75
N THR A 109 -12.62 1.95 7.70
CA THR A 109 -11.96 2.96 8.53
C THR A 109 -10.45 2.82 8.49
N GLY A 110 -9.71 3.84 8.93
CA GLY A 110 -8.26 3.72 9.02
C GLY A 110 -7.52 5.00 9.34
N ASN A 111 -6.26 4.82 9.74
CA ASN A 111 -5.33 5.91 9.96
C ASN A 111 -4.08 5.70 9.11
N ILE A 112 -3.77 6.70 8.30
CA ILE A 112 -2.63 6.69 7.41
C ILE A 112 -1.65 7.75 7.90
N SER A 113 -0.44 7.35 8.31
CA SER A 113 0.52 8.30 8.86
C SER A 113 1.95 8.07 8.36
N ASN A 114 2.69 9.17 8.16
CA ASN A 114 4.10 9.14 7.80
C ASN A 114 4.38 8.30 6.52
N CYS A 115 3.45 8.30 5.57
CA CYS A 115 3.52 7.50 4.36
C CYS A 115 3.84 8.35 3.13
N ASN A 116 4.42 7.70 2.11
CA ASN A 116 4.61 8.32 0.80
C ASN A 116 3.87 7.50 -0.27
N PHE A 117 3.16 8.19 -1.15
CA PHE A 117 2.44 7.63 -2.29
C PHE A 117 3.01 8.24 -3.57
N ILE A 118 3.82 7.47 -4.30
CA ILE A 118 4.64 8.00 -5.39
C ILE A 118 4.39 7.23 -6.68
N GLN A 119 4.17 7.95 -7.79
CA GLN A 119 4.04 7.36 -9.13
C GLN A 119 2.93 6.29 -9.23
N ASN A 120 1.83 6.48 -8.51
CA ASN A 120 0.60 5.69 -8.69
C ASN A 120 -0.34 6.40 -9.66
N THR A 121 -1.39 5.76 -10.11
CA THR A 121 -2.45 6.48 -10.85
C THR A 121 -3.23 7.37 -9.87
N TYR A 122 -3.66 6.83 -8.75
CA TYR A 122 -4.17 7.58 -7.59
C TYR A 122 -3.30 7.26 -6.38
N GLY A 123 -2.81 8.26 -5.66
CA GLY A 123 -2.09 8.03 -4.41
C GLY A 123 -2.99 7.35 -3.39
N ILE A 124 -4.06 8.02 -2.97
CA ILE A 124 -5.16 7.43 -2.19
C ILE A 124 -6.49 7.69 -2.91
N GLN A 125 -7.36 6.69 -2.91
CA GLN A 125 -8.75 6.83 -3.34
C GLN A 125 -9.70 6.58 -2.16
N ILE A 126 -10.62 7.52 -1.94
CA ILE A 126 -11.61 7.55 -0.85
C ILE A 126 -12.99 7.41 -1.49
N MET A 127 -13.70 6.31 -1.16
CA MET A 127 -14.98 5.95 -1.79
C MET A 127 -16.05 5.70 -0.72
N ASP A 128 -17.29 6.05 -1.05
CA ASP A 128 -18.49 5.78 -0.23
C ASP A 128 -18.43 6.40 1.19
N ASP A 129 -18.84 5.65 2.22
CA ASP A 129 -19.07 6.11 3.59
C ASP A 129 -17.85 5.90 4.52
N VAL A 130 -16.65 5.90 3.97
CA VAL A 130 -15.42 5.67 4.74
C VAL A 130 -15.20 6.74 5.83
N ASN A 131 -14.46 6.37 6.89
CA ASN A 131 -14.01 7.30 7.92
C ASN A 131 -12.51 7.10 8.19
N ILE A 132 -11.69 8.04 7.69
CA ILE A 132 -10.22 7.91 7.72
C ILE A 132 -9.52 9.20 8.17
N THR A 133 -8.31 9.04 8.68
CA THR A 133 -7.38 10.15 8.90
C THR A 133 -6.10 9.96 8.10
N ILE A 134 -5.61 11.06 7.51
CA ILE A 134 -4.35 11.11 6.77
C ILE A 134 -3.47 12.17 7.41
N ASN A 135 -2.32 11.77 7.92
CA ASN A 135 -1.43 12.66 8.63
C ASN A 135 0.02 12.51 8.19
N ASN A 136 0.71 13.63 7.96
CA ASN A 136 2.12 13.65 7.62
C ASN A 136 2.48 12.73 6.44
N CYS A 137 1.68 12.79 5.37
CA CYS A 137 1.87 11.99 4.16
C CYS A 137 2.32 12.85 2.98
N ASN A 138 3.02 12.23 2.03
CA ASN A 138 3.40 12.87 0.78
C ASN A 138 2.78 12.12 -0.40
N PHE A 139 2.21 12.88 -1.33
CA PHE A 139 1.60 12.40 -2.57
C PHE A 139 2.35 13.03 -3.73
N VAL A 140 3.16 12.24 -4.45
CA VAL A 140 4.14 12.75 -5.40
C VAL A 140 4.02 12.06 -6.75
N GLU A 141 3.98 12.84 -7.84
CA GLU A 141 4.01 12.33 -9.20
C GLU A 141 2.93 11.28 -9.52
N ASN A 142 1.78 11.32 -8.84
CA ASN A 142 0.67 10.42 -9.17
C ASN A 142 0.00 10.91 -10.47
N SER A 143 -0.21 9.99 -11.43
CA SER A 143 -0.55 10.36 -12.80
C SER A 143 -1.95 10.96 -12.96
N GLN A 144 -2.84 10.79 -11.98
CA GLN A 144 -4.13 11.46 -11.93
C GLN A 144 -4.29 12.28 -10.65
N TYR A 145 -4.49 11.66 -9.50
CA TYR A 145 -4.73 12.36 -8.24
C TYR A 145 -3.73 11.96 -7.18
N GLY A 146 -3.26 12.93 -6.40
CA GLY A 146 -2.64 12.66 -5.11
C GLY A 146 -3.65 12.00 -4.17
N ILE A 147 -4.80 12.67 -3.98
CA ILE A 147 -5.94 12.15 -3.20
C ILE A 147 -7.22 12.31 -4.03
N ALA A 148 -7.91 11.21 -4.32
CA ALA A 148 -9.16 11.19 -5.06
C ALA A 148 -10.34 10.87 -4.14
N ILE A 149 -11.32 11.78 -4.05
CA ILE A 149 -12.53 11.61 -3.25
C ILE A 149 -13.69 11.27 -4.19
N ARG A 150 -14.24 10.07 -4.08
CA ARG A 150 -15.32 9.55 -4.93
C ARG A 150 -16.65 9.39 -4.19
N GLY A 151 -16.64 9.40 -2.86
CA GLY A 151 -17.84 9.34 -2.03
C GLY A 151 -18.36 10.74 -1.69
N THR A 152 -19.69 10.92 -1.62
CA THR A 152 -20.32 12.17 -1.14
C THR A 152 -20.52 12.18 0.37
N THR A 153 -20.39 11.04 1.02
CA THR A 153 -20.65 10.77 2.43
C THR A 153 -19.40 10.45 3.22
N ALA A 154 -18.26 10.34 2.54
CA ALA A 154 -16.97 10.09 3.17
C ALA A 154 -16.65 11.13 4.25
N SER A 155 -16.19 10.65 5.41
CA SER A 155 -15.60 11.45 6.48
C SER A 155 -14.11 11.28 6.46
N PHE A 156 -13.35 12.36 6.32
CA PHE A 156 -11.90 12.30 6.31
C PHE A 156 -11.28 13.55 6.90
N GLU A 157 -10.11 13.37 7.50
CA GLU A 157 -9.27 14.47 7.96
C GLU A 157 -7.88 14.34 7.33
N ILE A 158 -7.39 15.42 6.74
CA ILE A 158 -6.05 15.50 6.16
C ILE A 158 -5.27 16.59 6.88
N SER A 159 -4.11 16.23 7.43
CA SER A 159 -3.26 17.18 8.14
C SER A 159 -1.78 16.94 7.85
N TYR A 160 -0.99 18.02 7.88
CA TYR A 160 0.48 18.01 7.70
C TYR A 160 0.97 17.25 6.47
N SER A 161 0.14 17.16 5.42
CA SER A 161 0.42 16.38 4.22
C SER A 161 0.73 17.28 3.03
N ASN A 162 1.54 16.78 2.10
CA ASN A 162 1.94 17.50 0.90
C ASN A 162 1.51 16.76 -0.36
N CYS A 163 1.10 17.52 -1.35
CA CYS A 163 0.85 17.05 -2.71
C CYS A 163 1.80 17.78 -3.66
N TRP A 164 2.51 17.04 -4.52
CA TRP A 164 3.50 17.60 -5.43
C TRP A 164 3.49 16.87 -6.78
N GLU A 165 3.45 17.65 -7.86
CA GLU A 165 3.53 17.12 -9.25
C GLU A 165 2.50 16.04 -9.58
N ASN A 166 1.34 15.99 -8.89
CA ASN A 166 0.21 15.18 -9.31
C ASN A 166 -0.56 15.93 -10.42
N SER A 167 -1.27 15.22 -11.30
CA SER A 167 -2.12 15.90 -12.29
C SER A 167 -3.23 16.71 -11.63
N ILE A 168 -3.77 16.19 -10.52
CA ILE A 168 -4.68 16.89 -9.61
C ILE A 168 -4.22 16.56 -8.17
N GLU A 169 -3.95 17.59 -7.39
CA GLU A 169 -3.37 17.40 -6.05
C GLU A 169 -4.35 16.69 -5.12
N CYS A 170 -5.55 17.24 -4.99
CA CYS A 170 -6.65 16.66 -4.26
C CYS A 170 -7.95 17.05 -4.94
N GLY A 171 -8.89 16.14 -5.08
CA GLY A 171 -10.14 16.48 -5.74
C GLY A 171 -11.15 15.35 -5.77
N GLY A 172 -12.37 15.71 -6.11
CA GLY A 172 -13.50 14.82 -6.19
C GLY A 172 -14.82 15.56 -5.99
N TYR A 173 -15.82 14.88 -5.46
CA TYR A 173 -17.14 15.45 -5.21
C TYR A 173 -17.16 16.51 -4.10
N ASN A 174 -16.20 16.49 -3.19
CA ASN A 174 -16.00 17.52 -2.18
C ASN A 174 -14.65 18.21 -2.47
N GLU A 175 -14.69 19.45 -2.93
CA GLU A 175 -13.51 20.21 -3.36
C GLU A 175 -12.60 20.71 -2.22
N ASN A 176 -12.81 20.27 -0.98
CA ASN A 176 -12.09 20.77 0.19
C ASN A 176 -11.13 19.70 0.72
N CYS A 177 -9.95 19.69 0.17
CA CYS A 177 -8.79 19.04 0.80
C CYS A 177 -7.85 20.08 1.38
#